data_9fb63d2309227e0214d42de3ceae34a2
#
_entry.id   9fb63d2309227e0214d42de3ceae34a2
#
_cell.length_a   1.000
_cell.length_b   1.000
_cell.length_c   1.000
_cell.angle_alpha   90.00
_cell.angle_beta   90.00
_cell.angle_gamma   90.00
#
_symmetry.space_group_name_H-M   'P 1'
#
loop_
_entity.id
_entity.type
_entity.pdbx_description
1 polymer ?
#
loop_
_entity_poly.entity_id
_entity_poly.type
_entity_poly.pdbx_seq_one_letter_code
_entity_poly.pdbx_strand_id
1 'polypeptide(L)'
;MPERAYISRSTHLMGATITISLLPPSNDSQEEHTAEQLLDAVFELLNIYNQRFSANDVNSELMQVNHAAGKHPAPVDPELFELIQIGKEQSLLPASHLNIALGSLVQTWRIGFADARIPNNAEVTHALSLTDPQLIELDPRSCTVFLAKEGMKLDLGCLAKGYIADKIADYLKSQHVDSALINLGGNIKTIGANVLANRPWQIGIQNPQQPRGTNLAVLPICNQSVVTSGTYERKLQVNEHTYHHILDRKTGYPVDTQLASITIISDNSLDGEIWTTRLYGEKPKQLLACVEQEKDIEALIVTADNRVYYSSGISPELLA
;
A
#
# COMPACT_ATOMS: atom_id res chain seq x y z
N MET A 1 -14.07 26.35 27.88
CA MET A 1 -14.32 25.22 26.99
C MET A 1 -13.02 24.43 26.91
N PRO A 2 -13.00 23.10 26.99
CA PRO A 2 -11.78 22.36 26.73
C PRO A 2 -11.23 22.74 25.37
N GLU A 3 -9.91 22.86 25.27
CA GLU A 3 -9.22 23.19 24.03
C GLU A 3 -9.40 22.00 23.08
N ARG A 4 -9.93 22.23 21.88
CA ARG A 4 -10.17 21.19 20.89
C ARG A 4 -8.83 20.58 20.46
N ALA A 5 -8.68 19.26 20.51
CA ALA A 5 -7.44 18.56 20.23
C ALA A 5 -7.67 17.36 19.31
N TYR A 6 -6.64 16.99 18.53
CA TYR A 6 -6.65 15.71 17.83
C TYR A 6 -6.50 14.57 18.84
N ILE A 7 -7.36 13.56 18.69
CA ILE A 7 -7.24 12.30 19.41
C ILE A 7 -6.57 11.30 18.47
N SER A 8 -5.55 10.61 18.99
CA SER A 8 -4.72 9.70 18.20
C SER A 8 -4.59 8.35 18.89
N ARG A 9 -4.67 7.28 18.09
CA ARG A 9 -4.43 5.92 18.56
C ARG A 9 -3.51 5.20 17.60
N SER A 10 -2.64 4.33 18.14
CA SER A 10 -1.70 3.53 17.35
C SER A 10 -1.78 2.06 17.72
N THR A 11 -1.52 1.18 16.72
CA THR A 11 -1.36 -0.27 16.89
C THR A 11 -0.30 -0.80 15.94
N HIS A 12 0.13 -2.05 16.16
CA HIS A 12 0.95 -2.78 15.19
C HIS A 12 0.10 -3.84 14.50
N LEU A 13 -0.17 -3.65 13.21
CA LEU A 13 -1.03 -4.53 12.41
C LEU A 13 -0.51 -4.56 10.96
N MET A 14 -0.77 -5.64 10.19
CA MET A 14 -0.32 -5.78 8.81
C MET A 14 1.20 -5.59 8.63
N GLY A 15 2.00 -5.92 9.66
CA GLY A 15 3.45 -5.77 9.66
C GLY A 15 3.95 -4.33 9.70
N ALA A 16 3.12 -3.38 10.16
CA ALA A 16 3.47 -1.97 10.25
C ALA A 16 2.83 -1.30 11.49
N THR A 17 3.38 -0.16 11.91
CA THR A 17 2.73 0.71 12.87
C THR A 17 1.64 1.52 12.16
N ILE A 18 0.42 1.40 12.64
CA ILE A 18 -0.76 2.11 12.16
C ILE A 18 -1.09 3.20 13.17
N THR A 19 -1.32 4.42 12.71
CA THR A 19 -1.74 5.55 13.54
C THR A 19 -2.90 6.26 12.88
N ILE A 20 -3.98 6.46 13.63
CA ILE A 20 -5.15 7.23 13.22
C ILE A 20 -5.25 8.42 14.15
N SER A 21 -5.29 9.63 13.57
CA SER A 21 -5.49 10.89 14.29
C SER A 21 -6.71 11.57 13.70
N LEU A 22 -7.69 11.89 14.52
CA LEU A 22 -8.89 12.60 14.07
C LEU A 22 -9.25 13.75 15.01
N LEU A 23 -9.84 14.78 14.45
CA LEU A 23 -10.46 15.85 15.22
C LEU A 23 -11.94 15.51 15.40
N PRO A 24 -12.45 15.43 16.63
CA PRO A 24 -13.86 15.12 16.88
C PRO A 24 -14.79 16.09 16.14
N PRO A 25 -15.96 15.63 15.61
CA PRO A 25 -16.97 16.51 15.08
C PRO A 25 -17.39 17.56 16.12
N SER A 26 -17.54 18.82 15.71
CA SER A 26 -17.91 19.91 16.61
C SER A 26 -19.41 19.86 16.93
N ASN A 27 -19.80 19.17 17.99
CA ASN A 27 -21.12 19.34 18.62
C ASN A 27 -21.13 18.77 20.04
N ASP A 28 -21.05 19.65 21.02
CA ASP A 28 -21.35 19.42 22.45
C ASP A 28 -20.36 18.63 23.31
N SER A 29 -20.58 18.72 24.63
CA SER A 29 -19.81 18.18 25.77
C SER A 29 -19.56 16.65 25.77
N GLN A 30 -19.79 15.95 24.68
CA GLN A 30 -19.54 14.53 24.43
C GLN A 30 -18.47 14.28 23.35
N GLU A 31 -17.76 15.30 22.90
CA GLU A 31 -16.83 15.23 21.76
C GLU A 31 -15.74 14.16 21.94
N GLU A 32 -15.13 14.09 23.11
CA GLU A 32 -14.05 13.13 23.40
C GLU A 32 -14.57 11.68 23.42
N HIS A 33 -15.72 11.43 24.02
CA HIS A 33 -16.35 10.11 24.05
C HIS A 33 -16.75 9.64 22.66
N THR A 34 -17.25 10.55 21.82
CA THR A 34 -17.57 10.26 20.43
C THR A 34 -16.31 9.92 19.63
N ALA A 35 -15.19 10.62 19.83
CA ALA A 35 -13.94 10.35 19.12
C ALA A 35 -13.33 8.99 19.51
N GLU A 36 -13.36 8.62 20.78
CA GLU A 36 -12.89 7.29 21.21
C GLU A 36 -13.74 6.17 20.62
N GLN A 37 -15.08 6.34 20.54
CA GLN A 37 -15.96 5.39 19.87
C GLN A 37 -15.66 5.26 18.34
N LEU A 38 -15.36 6.39 17.68
CA LEU A 38 -14.96 6.37 16.28
C LEU A 38 -13.62 5.63 16.07
N LEU A 39 -12.66 5.87 16.96
CA LEU A 39 -11.39 5.13 16.94
C LEU A 39 -11.61 3.63 17.20
N ASP A 40 -12.47 3.26 18.17
CA ASP A 40 -12.81 1.85 18.42
C ASP A 40 -13.35 1.19 17.13
N ALA A 41 -14.33 1.83 16.48
CA ALA A 41 -14.91 1.31 15.24
C ALA A 41 -13.86 1.21 14.08
N VAL A 42 -12.99 2.22 13.93
CA VAL A 42 -11.91 2.18 12.93
C VAL A 42 -10.93 1.04 13.20
N PHE A 43 -10.56 0.81 14.47
CA PHE A 43 -9.63 -0.27 14.80
C PHE A 43 -10.29 -1.66 14.69
N GLU A 44 -11.60 -1.77 14.86
CA GLU A 44 -12.36 -2.98 14.54
C GLU A 44 -12.36 -3.24 13.02
N LEU A 45 -12.63 -2.21 12.20
CA LEU A 45 -12.52 -2.33 10.74
C LEU A 45 -11.11 -2.75 10.29
N LEU A 46 -10.06 -2.20 10.88
CA LEU A 46 -8.67 -2.60 10.61
C LEU A 46 -8.43 -4.08 10.90
N ASN A 47 -9.00 -4.61 11.98
CA ASN A 47 -8.90 -6.04 12.31
C ASN A 47 -9.67 -6.90 11.31
N ILE A 48 -10.87 -6.48 10.90
CA ILE A 48 -11.66 -7.16 9.86
C ILE A 48 -10.87 -7.23 8.55
N TYR A 49 -10.31 -6.12 8.10
CA TYR A 49 -9.51 -6.09 6.86
C TYR A 49 -8.22 -6.90 6.97
N ASN A 50 -7.57 -6.93 8.14
CA ASN A 50 -6.41 -7.80 8.34
C ASN A 50 -6.78 -9.28 8.22
N GLN A 51 -7.91 -9.71 8.80
CA GLN A 51 -8.42 -11.08 8.67
C GLN A 51 -8.85 -11.41 7.24
N ARG A 52 -9.32 -10.42 6.50
CA ARG A 52 -9.78 -10.59 5.12
C ARG A 52 -8.62 -10.64 4.12
N PHE A 53 -7.66 -9.73 4.20
CA PHE A 53 -6.66 -9.47 3.15
C PHE A 53 -5.26 -10.05 3.43
N SER A 54 -5.02 -10.65 4.60
CA SER A 54 -3.69 -11.14 4.96
C SER A 54 -3.28 -12.35 4.12
N ALA A 55 -2.12 -12.28 3.45
CA ALA A 55 -1.48 -13.41 2.80
C ALA A 55 -0.60 -14.24 3.76
N ASN A 56 -0.55 -13.88 5.06
CA ASN A 56 0.32 -14.49 6.06
C ASN A 56 -0.43 -15.08 7.26
N ASP A 57 -1.72 -14.79 7.42
CA ASP A 57 -2.60 -15.43 8.39
C ASP A 57 -3.31 -16.60 7.74
N VAL A 58 -3.02 -17.82 8.18
CA VAL A 58 -3.57 -19.08 7.63
C VAL A 58 -5.11 -19.12 7.68
N ASN A 59 -5.72 -18.37 8.59
CA ASN A 59 -7.17 -18.31 8.76
C ASN A 59 -7.83 -17.18 7.97
N SER A 60 -7.04 -16.33 7.31
CA SER A 60 -7.59 -15.22 6.54
C SER A 60 -8.41 -15.70 5.35
N GLU A 61 -9.33 -14.86 4.90
CA GLU A 61 -10.17 -15.15 3.75
C GLU A 61 -9.35 -15.25 2.46
N LEU A 62 -8.35 -14.38 2.26
CA LEU A 62 -7.41 -14.48 1.14
C LEU A 62 -6.66 -15.83 1.14
N MET A 63 -6.28 -16.33 2.31
CA MET A 63 -5.61 -17.64 2.41
C MET A 63 -6.55 -18.80 2.12
N GLN A 64 -7.86 -18.66 2.34
CA GLN A 64 -8.83 -19.68 1.89
C GLN A 64 -8.85 -19.76 0.35
N VAL A 65 -8.83 -18.61 -0.35
CA VAL A 65 -8.66 -18.58 -1.82
C VAL A 65 -7.36 -19.27 -2.24
N ASN A 66 -6.25 -18.95 -1.58
CA ASN A 66 -4.93 -19.54 -1.87
C ASN A 66 -4.90 -21.08 -1.63
N HIS A 67 -5.57 -21.56 -0.61
CA HIS A 67 -5.66 -23.00 -0.31
C HIS A 67 -6.59 -23.77 -1.25
N ALA A 68 -7.55 -23.07 -1.88
CA ALA A 68 -8.47 -23.64 -2.86
C ALA A 68 -7.87 -23.70 -4.28
N ALA A 69 -6.68 -23.12 -4.50
CA ALA A 69 -6.03 -23.05 -5.82
C ALA A 69 -5.93 -24.42 -6.49
N GLY A 70 -6.37 -24.52 -7.75
CA GLY A 70 -6.41 -25.75 -8.54
C GLY A 70 -7.49 -26.75 -8.14
N LYS A 71 -8.32 -26.45 -7.14
CA LYS A 71 -9.31 -27.40 -6.59
C LYS A 71 -10.75 -26.97 -6.88
N HIS A 72 -11.14 -25.79 -6.44
CA HIS A 72 -12.49 -25.25 -6.59
C HIS A 72 -12.51 -23.73 -6.40
N PRO A 73 -13.54 -23.02 -6.94
CA PRO A 73 -13.79 -21.62 -6.60
C PRO A 73 -14.06 -21.44 -5.10
N ALA A 74 -13.54 -20.35 -4.55
CA ALA A 74 -13.74 -19.95 -3.15
C ALA A 74 -14.69 -18.74 -3.11
N PRO A 75 -15.80 -18.78 -2.33
CA PRO A 75 -16.62 -17.61 -2.09
C PRO A 75 -15.85 -16.61 -1.21
N VAL A 76 -16.01 -15.32 -1.50
CA VAL A 76 -15.33 -14.26 -0.78
C VAL A 76 -16.27 -13.08 -0.48
N ASP A 77 -15.91 -12.29 0.52
CA ASP A 77 -16.58 -11.03 0.79
C ASP A 77 -16.48 -10.08 -0.43
N PRO A 78 -17.53 -9.28 -0.71
CA PRO A 78 -17.54 -8.35 -1.83
C PRO A 78 -16.34 -7.40 -1.88
N GLU A 79 -15.82 -6.95 -0.75
CA GLU A 79 -14.66 -6.04 -0.72
C GLU A 79 -13.34 -6.78 -1.06
N LEU A 80 -13.19 -8.07 -0.67
CA LEU A 80 -12.06 -8.86 -1.12
C LEU A 80 -12.17 -9.16 -2.62
N PHE A 81 -13.38 -9.46 -3.11
CA PHE A 81 -13.63 -9.66 -4.54
C PHE A 81 -13.27 -8.40 -5.34
N GLU A 82 -13.75 -7.23 -4.92
CA GLU A 82 -13.44 -5.93 -5.53
C GLU A 82 -11.93 -5.70 -5.62
N LEU A 83 -11.21 -5.88 -4.53
CA LEU A 83 -9.77 -5.66 -4.49
C LEU A 83 -9.00 -6.65 -5.36
N ILE A 84 -9.41 -7.93 -5.41
CA ILE A 84 -8.82 -8.93 -6.31
C ILE A 84 -9.13 -8.57 -7.77
N GLN A 85 -10.33 -8.12 -8.09
CA GLN A 85 -10.69 -7.70 -9.44
C GLN A 85 -9.82 -6.54 -9.91
N ILE A 86 -9.71 -5.46 -9.11
CA ILE A 86 -8.84 -4.32 -9.39
C ILE A 86 -7.40 -4.79 -9.57
N GLY A 87 -6.90 -5.60 -8.65
CA GLY A 87 -5.54 -6.12 -8.71
C GLY A 87 -5.26 -6.98 -9.94
N LYS A 88 -6.21 -7.83 -10.36
CA LYS A 88 -6.13 -8.60 -11.60
C LYS A 88 -6.07 -7.69 -12.82
N GLU A 89 -6.97 -6.71 -12.92
CA GLU A 89 -7.01 -5.75 -14.03
C GLU A 89 -5.68 -5.00 -14.15
N GLN A 90 -5.14 -4.49 -13.03
CA GLN A 90 -3.84 -3.81 -13.01
C GLN A 90 -2.66 -4.75 -13.33
N SER A 91 -2.75 -6.03 -12.97
CA SER A 91 -1.74 -7.04 -13.26
C SER A 91 -1.68 -7.38 -14.76
N LEU A 92 -2.80 -7.25 -15.47
CA LEU A 92 -2.92 -7.56 -16.90
C LEU A 92 -2.54 -6.39 -17.80
N LEU A 93 -2.38 -5.18 -17.27
CA LEU A 93 -2.01 -4.03 -18.09
C LEU A 93 -0.62 -4.20 -18.73
N PRO A 94 -0.44 -3.77 -19.98
CA PRO A 94 0.88 -3.76 -20.63
C PRO A 94 1.89 -2.95 -19.79
N ALA A 95 3.12 -3.43 -19.74
CA ALA A 95 4.24 -2.81 -19.00
C ALA A 95 3.99 -2.59 -17.50
N SER A 96 2.94 -3.17 -16.91
CA SER A 96 2.74 -3.12 -15.46
C SER A 96 3.74 -4.02 -14.75
N HIS A 97 4.42 -3.49 -13.72
CA HIS A 97 5.21 -4.32 -12.80
C HIS A 97 4.34 -4.89 -11.66
N LEU A 98 3.14 -4.35 -11.45
CA LEU A 98 2.16 -4.89 -10.51
C LEU A 98 1.67 -6.27 -10.96
N ASN A 99 1.66 -7.22 -10.03
CA ASN A 99 1.05 -8.54 -10.24
C ASN A 99 0.63 -9.15 -8.90
N ILE A 100 -0.67 -9.25 -8.68
CA ILE A 100 -1.21 -9.83 -7.44
C ILE A 100 -1.03 -11.36 -7.35
N ALA A 101 -0.69 -12.04 -8.43
CA ALA A 101 -0.41 -13.48 -8.42
C ALA A 101 1.02 -13.84 -7.97
N LEU A 102 1.83 -12.87 -7.52
CA LEU A 102 3.21 -13.10 -7.06
C LEU A 102 3.30 -13.81 -5.70
N GLY A 103 2.19 -14.16 -5.06
CA GLY A 103 2.18 -14.74 -3.71
C GLY A 103 3.07 -15.97 -3.55
N SER A 104 3.18 -16.84 -4.58
CA SER A 104 4.07 -17.99 -4.54
C SER A 104 5.55 -17.59 -4.50
N LEU A 105 5.95 -16.56 -5.24
CA LEU A 105 7.31 -15.99 -5.19
C LEU A 105 7.58 -15.30 -3.86
N VAL A 106 6.64 -14.48 -3.35
CA VAL A 106 6.76 -13.81 -2.05
C VAL A 106 7.00 -14.84 -0.95
N GLN A 107 6.25 -15.94 -0.94
CA GLN A 107 6.41 -17.03 0.02
C GLN A 107 7.72 -17.82 -0.17
N THR A 108 8.29 -17.85 -1.37
CA THR A 108 9.57 -18.52 -1.66
C THR A 108 10.75 -17.70 -1.14
N TRP A 109 10.74 -16.38 -1.29
CA TRP A 109 11.77 -15.47 -0.83
C TRP A 109 11.63 -15.07 0.64
N ARG A 110 10.44 -14.83 1.14
CA ARG A 110 10.13 -14.39 2.50
C ARG A 110 10.88 -13.13 2.95
N ILE A 111 11.25 -12.24 2.03
CA ILE A 111 11.99 -11.00 2.35
C ILE A 111 11.15 -10.13 3.29
N GLY A 112 11.76 -9.72 4.42
CA GLY A 112 11.10 -8.96 5.48
C GLY A 112 10.52 -9.82 6.61
N PHE A 113 10.66 -11.16 6.54
CA PHE A 113 10.30 -12.10 7.60
C PHE A 113 11.54 -12.71 8.24
N ALA A 114 11.38 -13.29 9.43
CA ALA A 114 12.50 -13.88 10.17
C ALA A 114 13.15 -15.08 9.46
N ASP A 115 12.41 -15.76 8.59
CA ASP A 115 12.83 -16.91 7.79
C ASP A 115 13.16 -16.53 6.34
N ALA A 116 13.49 -15.27 6.08
CA ALA A 116 13.91 -14.78 4.77
C ALA A 116 15.18 -15.53 4.28
N ARG A 117 15.18 -15.94 3.01
CA ARG A 117 16.28 -16.70 2.42
C ARG A 117 16.45 -16.39 0.93
N ILE A 118 17.60 -16.75 0.39
CA ILE A 118 17.81 -16.78 -1.06
C ILE A 118 17.36 -18.16 -1.56
N PRO A 119 16.29 -18.25 -2.39
CA PRO A 119 15.89 -19.52 -2.99
C PRO A 119 16.85 -19.95 -4.09
N ASN A 120 16.92 -21.25 -4.37
CA ASN A 120 17.64 -21.74 -5.54
C ASN A 120 16.87 -21.49 -6.84
N ASN A 121 17.56 -21.60 -7.98
CA ASN A 121 16.96 -21.32 -9.29
C ASN A 121 15.75 -22.20 -9.63
N ALA A 122 15.74 -23.47 -9.20
CA ALA A 122 14.60 -24.37 -9.44
C ALA A 122 13.36 -23.93 -8.66
N GLU A 123 13.53 -23.49 -7.40
CA GLU A 123 12.44 -22.94 -6.58
C GLU A 123 11.88 -21.67 -7.19
N VAL A 124 12.73 -20.73 -7.65
CA VAL A 124 12.32 -19.50 -8.31
C VAL A 124 11.56 -19.81 -9.60
N THR A 125 12.09 -20.68 -10.46
CA THR A 125 11.47 -21.08 -11.71
C THR A 125 10.10 -21.72 -11.48
N HIS A 126 10.01 -22.60 -10.49
CA HIS A 126 8.72 -23.21 -10.12
C HIS A 126 7.73 -22.16 -9.63
N ALA A 127 8.10 -21.32 -8.68
CA ALA A 127 7.21 -20.28 -8.13
C ALA A 127 6.79 -19.29 -9.22
N LEU A 128 7.71 -18.89 -10.12
CA LEU A 128 7.41 -18.01 -11.24
C LEU A 128 6.38 -18.61 -12.21
N SER A 129 6.38 -19.92 -12.42
CA SER A 129 5.40 -20.62 -13.25
C SER A 129 3.96 -20.57 -12.71
N LEU A 130 3.78 -20.07 -11.47
CA LEU A 130 2.51 -19.96 -10.76
C LEU A 130 1.99 -18.51 -10.66
N THR A 131 2.60 -17.59 -11.40
CA THR A 131 2.32 -16.14 -11.25
C THR A 131 1.54 -15.52 -12.41
N ASP A 132 0.90 -16.32 -13.26
CA ASP A 132 0.13 -15.80 -14.39
C ASP A 132 -1.22 -15.24 -13.92
N PRO A 133 -1.46 -13.91 -13.99
CA PRO A 133 -2.73 -13.31 -13.56
C PRO A 133 -3.92 -13.66 -14.46
N GLN A 134 -3.71 -14.20 -15.66
CA GLN A 134 -4.79 -14.69 -16.53
C GLN A 134 -5.51 -15.89 -15.90
N LEU A 135 -4.80 -16.66 -15.08
CA LEU A 135 -5.32 -17.84 -14.38
C LEU A 135 -6.13 -17.52 -13.10
N ILE A 136 -6.38 -16.25 -12.83
CA ILE A 136 -7.32 -15.80 -11.80
C ILE A 136 -8.69 -15.69 -12.45
N GLU A 137 -9.63 -16.56 -12.12
CA GLU A 137 -11.00 -16.51 -12.62
C GLU A 137 -11.92 -15.89 -11.58
N LEU A 138 -12.79 -14.98 -12.03
CA LEU A 138 -13.71 -14.22 -11.17
C LEU A 138 -15.14 -14.41 -11.65
N ASP A 139 -16.05 -14.80 -10.76
CA ASP A 139 -17.48 -14.80 -11.03
C ASP A 139 -18.19 -13.74 -10.15
N PRO A 140 -18.57 -12.60 -10.72
CA PRO A 140 -19.24 -11.53 -9.96
C PRO A 140 -20.67 -11.90 -9.53
N ARG A 141 -21.29 -12.93 -10.12
CA ARG A 141 -22.66 -13.34 -9.76
C ARG A 141 -22.68 -14.11 -8.45
N SER A 142 -21.69 -14.96 -8.24
CA SER A 142 -21.54 -15.77 -7.04
C SER A 142 -20.53 -15.22 -6.05
N CYS A 143 -19.85 -14.11 -6.41
CA CYS A 143 -18.76 -13.51 -5.63
C CYS A 143 -17.69 -14.55 -5.28
N THR A 144 -17.22 -15.30 -6.29
CA THR A 144 -16.21 -16.35 -6.13
C THR A 144 -14.95 -16.09 -6.91
N VAL A 145 -13.82 -16.54 -6.36
CA VAL A 145 -12.48 -16.44 -6.94
C VAL A 145 -11.95 -17.86 -7.13
N PHE A 146 -11.44 -18.16 -8.32
CA PHE A 146 -10.75 -19.42 -8.61
C PHE A 146 -9.36 -19.16 -9.17
N LEU A 147 -8.37 -19.80 -8.57
CA LEU A 147 -7.00 -19.85 -9.07
C LEU A 147 -6.85 -21.18 -9.84
N ALA A 148 -6.75 -21.09 -11.17
CA ALA A 148 -6.90 -22.26 -12.03
C ALA A 148 -5.75 -23.27 -11.92
N LYS A 149 -4.63 -22.93 -11.26
CA LYS A 149 -3.47 -23.80 -11.13
C LYS A 149 -3.14 -24.06 -9.66
N GLU A 150 -2.94 -25.32 -9.31
CA GLU A 150 -2.50 -25.72 -7.97
C GLU A 150 -1.17 -25.05 -7.60
N GLY A 151 -1.07 -24.54 -6.38
CA GLY A 151 0.12 -23.82 -5.89
C GLY A 151 0.16 -22.33 -6.21
N MET A 152 -0.76 -21.80 -7.05
CA MET A 152 -0.93 -20.36 -7.19
C MET A 152 -1.29 -19.72 -5.85
N LYS A 153 -0.81 -18.49 -5.64
CA LYS A 153 -1.15 -17.69 -4.46
C LYS A 153 -1.30 -16.23 -4.85
N LEU A 154 -2.32 -15.60 -4.31
CA LEU A 154 -2.47 -14.16 -4.34
C LEU A 154 -1.73 -13.52 -3.17
N ASP A 155 -1.17 -12.34 -3.42
CA ASP A 155 -0.66 -11.42 -2.40
C ASP A 155 -1.17 -10.01 -2.74
N LEU A 156 -1.92 -9.42 -1.83
CA LEU A 156 -2.52 -8.09 -1.98
C LEU A 156 -1.73 -7.00 -1.24
N GLY A 157 -0.55 -7.31 -0.73
CA GLY A 157 0.27 -6.38 0.06
C GLY A 157 0.65 -5.10 -0.66
N CYS A 158 0.61 -5.10 -2.00
CA CYS A 158 0.85 -3.93 -2.84
C CYS A 158 -0.40 -3.06 -3.08
N LEU A 159 -1.58 -3.42 -2.54
CA LEU A 159 -2.84 -2.71 -2.74
C LEU A 159 -3.62 -2.52 -1.43
N ALA A 160 -3.54 -3.50 -0.52
CA ALA A 160 -4.43 -3.60 0.63
C ALA A 160 -4.40 -2.37 1.53
N LYS A 161 -3.22 -1.76 1.80
CA LYS A 161 -3.15 -0.59 2.67
C LYS A 161 -3.83 0.63 2.05
N GLY A 162 -3.67 0.84 0.74
CA GLY A 162 -4.35 1.92 0.03
C GLY A 162 -5.86 1.77 0.07
N TYR A 163 -6.35 0.58 -0.26
CA TYR A 163 -7.77 0.26 -0.19
C TYR A 163 -8.35 0.47 1.22
N ILE A 164 -7.68 -0.04 2.23
CA ILE A 164 -8.11 0.11 3.63
C ILE A 164 -8.11 1.59 4.05
N ALA A 165 -7.10 2.36 3.67
CA ALA A 165 -7.02 3.78 4.00
C ALA A 165 -8.20 4.57 3.41
N ASP A 166 -8.59 4.26 2.17
CA ASP A 166 -9.74 4.87 1.52
C ASP A 166 -11.05 4.48 2.21
N LYS A 167 -11.26 3.19 2.52
CA LYS A 167 -12.46 2.72 3.25
C LYS A 167 -12.58 3.34 4.64
N ILE A 168 -11.47 3.49 5.37
CA ILE A 168 -11.47 4.19 6.67
C ILE A 168 -11.79 5.67 6.49
N ALA A 169 -11.23 6.31 5.48
CA ALA A 169 -11.53 7.72 5.19
C ALA A 169 -13.02 7.92 4.86
N ASP A 170 -13.61 7.03 4.07
CA ASP A 170 -15.02 7.07 3.72
C ASP A 170 -15.91 6.84 4.96
N TYR A 171 -15.54 5.88 5.82
CA TYR A 171 -16.22 5.67 7.09
C TYR A 171 -16.19 6.93 7.96
N LEU A 172 -15.01 7.52 8.20
CA LEU A 172 -14.87 8.72 9.01
C LEU A 172 -15.63 9.91 8.45
N LYS A 173 -15.60 10.11 7.12
CA LYS A 173 -16.41 11.14 6.44
C LYS A 173 -17.92 10.92 6.65
N SER A 174 -18.40 9.67 6.59
CA SER A 174 -19.80 9.33 6.86
C SER A 174 -20.22 9.64 8.29
N GLN A 175 -19.25 9.67 9.22
CA GLN A 175 -19.43 10.08 10.60
C GLN A 175 -19.15 11.57 10.83
N HIS A 176 -19.14 12.38 9.78
CA HIS A 176 -18.94 13.84 9.82
C HIS A 176 -17.59 14.28 10.39
N VAL A 177 -16.54 13.47 10.24
CA VAL A 177 -15.16 13.86 10.57
C VAL A 177 -14.59 14.68 9.42
N ASP A 178 -14.31 15.96 9.68
CA ASP A 178 -13.82 16.92 8.68
C ASP A 178 -12.29 17.03 8.64
N SER A 179 -11.60 16.51 9.65
CA SER A 179 -10.13 16.57 9.74
C SER A 179 -9.56 15.33 10.39
N ALA A 180 -8.81 14.56 9.61
CA ALA A 180 -8.10 13.38 10.10
C ALA A 180 -6.83 13.07 9.29
N LEU A 181 -5.90 12.35 9.92
CA LEU A 181 -4.72 11.78 9.31
C LEU A 181 -4.70 10.27 9.60
N ILE A 182 -4.75 9.49 8.54
CA ILE A 182 -4.70 8.02 8.53
C ILE A 182 -3.30 7.64 8.06
N ASN A 183 -2.53 6.94 8.91
CA ASN A 183 -1.19 6.46 8.58
C ASN A 183 -1.13 4.95 8.73
N LEU A 184 -1.08 4.23 7.63
CA LEU A 184 -0.97 2.78 7.57
C LEU A 184 0.47 2.36 7.21
N GLY A 185 1.41 2.59 8.13
CA GLY A 185 2.81 2.21 7.94
C GLY A 185 3.53 3.00 6.84
N GLY A 186 3.26 4.29 6.75
CA GLY A 186 3.84 5.19 5.74
C GLY A 186 2.94 5.42 4.52
N ASN A 187 1.88 4.65 4.35
CA ASN A 187 0.78 5.00 3.46
C ASN A 187 -0.12 6.01 4.20
N ILE A 188 -0.14 7.26 3.73
CA ILE A 188 -0.83 8.36 4.36
C ILE A 188 -2.08 8.71 3.56
N LYS A 189 -3.21 8.89 4.26
CA LYS A 189 -4.43 9.49 3.70
C LYS A 189 -4.89 10.60 4.63
N THR A 190 -5.29 11.74 4.07
CA THR A 190 -5.81 12.87 4.84
C THR A 190 -7.30 13.11 4.54
N ILE A 191 -8.02 13.53 5.57
CA ILE A 191 -9.35 14.11 5.45
C ILE A 191 -9.20 15.59 5.83
N GLY A 192 -9.62 16.48 4.94
CA GLY A 192 -9.49 17.93 5.14
C GLY A 192 -8.06 18.40 5.37
N ALA A 193 -7.95 19.60 5.91
CA ALA A 193 -6.70 20.20 6.36
C ALA A 193 -6.48 19.95 7.86
N ASN A 194 -5.29 20.27 8.36
CA ASN A 194 -5.05 20.38 9.79
C ASN A 194 -5.72 21.65 10.34
N VAL A 195 -6.94 21.49 10.81
CA VAL A 195 -7.82 22.61 11.24
C VAL A 195 -7.20 23.38 12.38
N LEU A 196 -6.60 22.70 13.38
CA LEU A 196 -6.01 23.37 14.54
C LEU A 196 -4.77 24.19 14.18
N ALA A 197 -4.01 23.76 13.17
CA ALA A 197 -2.87 24.51 12.67
C ALA A 197 -3.26 25.52 11.57
N ASN A 198 -4.52 25.56 11.15
CA ASN A 198 -5.06 26.39 10.07
C ASN A 198 -4.21 26.33 8.77
N ARG A 199 -3.81 25.12 8.39
CA ARG A 199 -2.99 24.85 7.18
C ARG A 199 -3.16 23.41 6.70
N PRO A 200 -2.74 23.06 5.46
CA PRO A 200 -2.65 21.68 5.02
C PRO A 200 -1.79 20.82 5.95
N TRP A 201 -2.04 19.52 5.99
CA TRP A 201 -1.19 18.56 6.66
C TRP A 201 0.22 18.61 6.07
N GLN A 202 1.24 18.62 6.93
CA GLN A 202 2.64 18.63 6.51
C GLN A 202 3.17 17.21 6.52
N ILE A 203 3.26 16.59 5.36
CA ILE A 203 3.67 15.19 5.22
C ILE A 203 5.14 15.13 4.81
N GLY A 204 5.97 14.58 5.70
CA GLY A 204 7.40 14.38 5.44
C GLY A 204 7.65 13.18 4.53
N ILE A 205 8.44 13.39 3.49
CA ILE A 205 8.95 12.31 2.63
C ILE A 205 10.32 11.90 3.13
N GLN A 206 10.44 10.64 3.57
CA GLN A 206 11.67 10.09 4.12
C GLN A 206 12.83 10.16 3.12
N ASN A 207 13.99 10.63 3.58
CA ASN A 207 15.22 10.49 2.82
C ASN A 207 15.71 9.03 2.89
N PRO A 208 15.78 8.29 1.76
CA PRO A 208 16.15 6.88 1.75
C PRO A 208 17.55 6.57 2.30
N GLN A 209 18.46 7.55 2.27
CA GLN A 209 19.86 7.39 2.68
C GLN A 209 20.15 7.87 4.10
N GLN A 210 19.14 8.41 4.77
CA GLN A 210 19.29 8.98 6.11
C GLN A 210 18.48 8.16 7.14
N PRO A 211 18.79 8.26 8.43
CA PRO A 211 18.01 7.63 9.46
C PRO A 211 16.53 7.98 9.37
N ARG A 212 15.68 7.05 9.79
CA ARG A 212 14.22 7.26 9.79
C ARG A 212 13.85 8.52 10.57
N GLY A 213 12.98 9.35 9.97
CA GLY A 213 12.59 10.66 10.49
C GLY A 213 13.34 11.84 9.87
N THR A 214 14.36 11.60 9.02
CA THR A 214 15.01 12.67 8.24
C THR A 214 14.26 12.84 6.92
N ASN A 215 13.61 13.99 6.74
CA ASN A 215 12.82 14.25 5.55
C ASN A 215 13.67 14.82 4.42
N LEU A 216 13.41 14.37 3.20
CA LEU A 216 13.91 14.93 1.95
C LEU A 216 13.01 16.07 1.45
N ALA A 217 11.72 15.98 1.73
CA ALA A 217 10.73 16.97 1.36
C ALA A 217 9.63 17.01 2.41
N VAL A 218 8.89 18.12 2.47
CA VAL A 218 7.67 18.24 3.28
C VAL A 218 6.55 18.75 2.38
N LEU A 219 5.54 17.93 2.16
CA LEU A 219 4.45 18.22 1.23
C LEU A 219 3.20 18.71 1.98
N PRO A 220 2.59 19.83 1.54
CA PRO A 220 1.31 20.30 2.06
C PRO A 220 0.17 19.51 1.43
N ILE A 221 -0.52 18.67 2.21
CA ILE A 221 -1.53 17.71 1.76
C ILE A 221 -2.89 18.03 2.36
N CYS A 222 -3.94 17.99 1.53
CA CYS A 222 -5.33 18.21 1.95
C CYS A 222 -6.27 17.34 1.13
N ASN A 223 -7.05 16.46 1.76
CA ASN A 223 -7.95 15.49 1.11
C ASN A 223 -7.28 14.52 0.14
N GLN A 224 -5.98 14.34 0.24
CA GLN A 224 -5.19 13.51 -0.65
C GLN A 224 -4.47 12.42 0.11
N SER A 225 -3.88 11.53 -0.64
CA SER A 225 -3.02 10.44 -0.17
C SER A 225 -1.57 10.68 -0.57
N VAL A 226 -0.65 10.17 0.24
CA VAL A 226 0.79 10.12 -0.06
C VAL A 226 1.25 8.69 0.19
N VAL A 227 1.61 7.99 -0.86
CA VAL A 227 2.05 6.59 -0.80
C VAL A 227 3.49 6.49 -1.28
N THR A 228 4.34 5.88 -0.48
CA THR A 228 5.76 5.67 -0.83
C THR A 228 6.09 4.18 -0.86
N SER A 229 6.62 3.72 -1.98
CA SER A 229 7.27 2.42 -2.11
C SER A 229 8.79 2.60 -2.19
N GLY A 230 9.55 1.85 -1.37
CA GLY A 230 11.00 1.96 -1.30
C GLY A 230 11.72 0.64 -1.08
N THR A 231 12.92 0.52 -1.68
CA THR A 231 13.78 -0.68 -1.54
C THR A 231 14.36 -0.82 -0.13
N TYR A 232 14.33 0.24 0.66
CA TYR A 232 14.90 0.26 2.01
C TYR A 232 13.95 -0.25 3.11
N GLU A 233 12.66 -0.41 2.82
CA GLU A 233 11.63 -0.78 3.82
C GLU A 233 11.78 -2.24 4.30
N ARG A 234 11.90 -3.17 3.37
CA ARG A 234 12.11 -4.59 3.66
C ARG A 234 13.23 -5.13 2.79
N LYS A 235 14.27 -5.65 3.42
CA LYS A 235 15.45 -6.18 2.75
C LYS A 235 16.01 -7.40 3.43
N LEU A 236 16.63 -8.27 2.64
CA LEU A 236 17.44 -9.40 3.07
C LEU A 236 18.90 -9.08 2.73
N GLN A 237 19.77 -9.05 3.74
CA GLN A 237 21.21 -8.86 3.56
C GLN A 237 21.91 -10.22 3.69
N VAL A 238 22.61 -10.63 2.63
CA VAL A 238 23.43 -11.85 2.64
C VAL A 238 24.79 -11.50 2.05
N ASN A 239 25.83 -11.59 2.88
CA ASN A 239 27.16 -11.10 2.56
C ASN A 239 27.14 -9.63 2.11
N GLU A 240 27.68 -9.32 0.94
CA GLU A 240 27.70 -7.95 0.36
C GLU A 240 26.46 -7.62 -0.49
N HIS A 241 25.54 -8.59 -0.68
CA HIS A 241 24.35 -8.40 -1.52
C HIS A 241 23.12 -8.08 -0.67
N THR A 242 22.36 -7.10 -1.15
CA THR A 242 21.07 -6.70 -0.56
C THR A 242 19.93 -7.00 -1.54
N TYR A 243 18.96 -7.78 -1.08
CA TYR A 243 17.77 -8.15 -1.81
C TYR A 243 16.56 -7.44 -1.18
N HIS A 244 15.85 -6.61 -1.94
CA HIS A 244 14.63 -5.97 -1.47
C HIS A 244 13.37 -6.78 -1.86
N HIS A 245 12.26 -6.51 -1.22
CA HIS A 245 11.03 -7.29 -1.32
C HIS A 245 10.23 -7.07 -2.61
N ILE A 246 10.60 -6.09 -3.45
CA ILE A 246 9.90 -5.82 -4.71
C ILE A 246 10.44 -6.75 -5.76
N LEU A 247 9.62 -7.72 -6.17
CA LEU A 247 10.02 -8.81 -7.08
C LEU A 247 9.64 -8.49 -8.53
N ASP A 248 10.55 -8.80 -9.45
CA ASP A 248 10.29 -8.72 -10.88
C ASP A 248 9.43 -9.92 -11.33
N ARG A 249 8.26 -9.63 -11.90
CA ARG A 249 7.30 -10.61 -12.40
C ARG A 249 7.82 -11.46 -13.57
N LYS A 250 8.92 -11.07 -14.23
CA LYS A 250 9.51 -11.80 -15.36
C LYS A 250 10.62 -12.72 -14.93
N THR A 251 11.44 -12.28 -14.00
CA THR A 251 12.62 -13.03 -13.55
C THR A 251 12.39 -13.81 -12.26
N GLY A 252 11.44 -13.38 -11.41
CA GLY A 252 11.20 -13.92 -10.09
C GLY A 252 12.22 -13.50 -9.03
N TYR A 253 13.16 -12.62 -9.38
CA TYR A 253 14.14 -12.02 -8.48
C TYR A 253 13.75 -10.59 -8.10
N PRO A 254 14.36 -10.00 -7.05
CA PRO A 254 14.22 -8.57 -6.80
C PRO A 254 14.50 -7.73 -8.04
N VAL A 255 13.69 -6.69 -8.27
CA VAL A 255 13.83 -5.81 -9.44
C VAL A 255 15.22 -5.16 -9.44
N ASP A 256 15.95 -5.25 -10.56
CA ASP A 256 17.14 -4.45 -10.75
C ASP A 256 16.74 -3.02 -11.13
N THR A 257 16.93 -2.09 -10.21
CA THR A 257 16.44 -0.72 -10.36
C THR A 257 17.41 0.31 -9.79
N GLN A 258 17.42 1.49 -10.40
CA GLN A 258 18.11 2.67 -9.89
C GLN A 258 17.27 3.43 -8.85
N LEU A 259 16.03 3.02 -8.61
CA LEU A 259 15.11 3.71 -7.70
C LEU A 259 15.38 3.30 -6.25
N ALA A 260 15.55 4.28 -5.38
CA ALA A 260 15.49 4.07 -3.94
C ALA A 260 14.04 4.13 -3.45
N SER A 261 13.26 5.10 -3.94
CA SER A 261 11.82 5.22 -3.63
C SER A 261 11.05 5.94 -4.73
N ILE A 262 9.75 5.62 -4.77
CA ILE A 262 8.72 6.35 -5.51
C ILE A 262 7.66 6.77 -4.51
N THR A 263 7.33 8.05 -4.47
CA THR A 263 6.19 8.60 -3.74
C THR A 263 5.16 9.07 -4.74
N ILE A 264 3.92 8.66 -4.57
CA ILE A 264 2.76 9.11 -5.34
C ILE A 264 1.84 9.91 -4.43
N ILE A 265 1.40 11.07 -4.93
CA ILE A 265 0.33 11.88 -4.35
C ILE A 265 -0.87 11.68 -5.26
N SER A 266 -2.02 11.33 -4.67
CA SER A 266 -3.26 11.02 -5.40
C SER A 266 -4.47 11.32 -4.53
N ASP A 267 -5.65 11.42 -5.15
CA ASP A 267 -6.89 11.60 -4.40
C ASP A 267 -7.23 10.33 -3.60
N ASN A 268 -7.09 9.14 -4.18
CA ASN A 268 -7.30 7.87 -3.49
C ASN A 268 -5.97 7.22 -3.13
N SER A 269 -5.92 6.58 -1.97
CA SER A 269 -4.73 5.89 -1.50
C SER A 269 -4.44 4.61 -2.28
N LEU A 270 -5.50 3.95 -2.77
CA LEU A 270 -5.37 2.79 -3.65
C LEU A 270 -4.65 3.14 -4.96
N ASP A 271 -4.94 4.30 -5.55
CA ASP A 271 -4.24 4.79 -6.75
C ASP A 271 -2.74 4.97 -6.49
N GLY A 272 -2.39 5.52 -5.32
CA GLY A 272 -0.99 5.64 -4.90
C GLY A 272 -0.26 4.28 -4.84
N GLU A 273 -0.88 3.25 -4.26
CA GLU A 273 -0.33 1.89 -4.24
C GLU A 273 -0.22 1.29 -5.65
N ILE A 274 -1.24 1.45 -6.48
CA ILE A 274 -1.24 0.99 -7.87
C ILE A 274 -0.07 1.61 -8.63
N TRP A 275 0.04 2.93 -8.61
CA TRP A 275 1.03 3.64 -9.40
C TRP A 275 2.46 3.43 -8.90
N THR A 276 2.69 3.43 -7.59
CA THR A 276 4.03 3.10 -7.05
C THR A 276 4.47 1.71 -7.47
N THR A 277 3.57 0.72 -7.48
CA THR A 277 3.90 -0.67 -7.82
C THR A 277 4.01 -0.90 -9.33
N ARG A 278 3.09 -0.36 -10.12
CA ARG A 278 3.11 -0.49 -11.60
C ARG A 278 4.39 0.03 -12.22
N LEU A 279 4.89 1.15 -11.70
CA LEU A 279 6.02 1.86 -12.28
C LEU A 279 7.37 1.47 -11.65
N TYR A 280 7.37 0.63 -10.61
CA TYR A 280 8.60 0.26 -9.93
C TYR A 280 9.50 -0.63 -10.83
N GLY A 281 10.63 -0.10 -11.25
CA GLY A 281 11.51 -0.76 -12.23
C GLY A 281 11.70 0.06 -13.50
N GLU A 282 10.83 1.02 -13.77
CA GLU A 282 11.01 1.96 -14.86
C GLU A 282 12.11 2.98 -14.57
N LYS A 283 12.69 3.55 -15.62
CA LYS A 283 13.67 4.64 -15.47
C LYS A 283 12.97 5.92 -15.00
N PRO A 284 13.60 6.76 -14.14
CA PRO A 284 12.96 7.94 -13.56
C PRO A 284 12.27 8.87 -14.57
N LYS A 285 12.89 9.12 -15.73
CA LYS A 285 12.30 9.97 -16.78
C LYS A 285 11.09 9.34 -17.47
N GLN A 286 11.10 8.03 -17.66
CA GLN A 286 9.96 7.31 -18.25
C GLN A 286 8.80 7.27 -17.27
N LEU A 287 9.09 7.03 -16.00
CA LEU A 287 8.12 7.07 -14.92
C LEU A 287 7.43 8.44 -14.84
N LEU A 288 8.20 9.54 -14.80
CA LEU A 288 7.61 10.88 -14.81
C LEU A 288 6.77 11.14 -16.06
N ALA A 289 7.22 10.71 -17.25
CA ALA A 289 6.45 10.87 -18.47
C ALA A 289 5.11 10.12 -18.44
N CYS A 290 5.02 9.00 -17.72
CA CYS A 290 3.75 8.31 -17.50
C CYS A 290 2.86 9.10 -16.53
N VAL A 291 3.42 9.58 -15.42
CA VAL A 291 2.66 10.33 -14.41
C VAL A 291 2.13 11.66 -14.97
N GLU A 292 2.92 12.39 -15.75
CA GLU A 292 2.52 13.67 -16.37
C GLU A 292 1.35 13.53 -17.39
N GLN A 293 1.00 12.31 -17.80
CA GLN A 293 -0.17 12.05 -18.64
C GLN A 293 -1.46 11.88 -17.81
N GLU A 294 -1.32 11.66 -16.52
CA GLU A 294 -2.43 11.51 -15.59
C GLU A 294 -2.75 12.87 -14.94
N LYS A 295 -4.04 13.16 -14.71
CA LYS A 295 -4.45 14.48 -14.23
C LYS A 295 -4.41 14.64 -12.72
N ASP A 296 -4.59 13.52 -12.00
CA ASP A 296 -4.87 13.53 -10.56
C ASP A 296 -3.76 12.84 -9.76
N ILE A 297 -2.55 12.73 -10.34
CA ILE A 297 -1.40 12.03 -9.76
C ILE A 297 -0.13 12.86 -9.90
N GLU A 298 0.59 13.03 -8.79
CA GLU A 298 1.92 13.61 -8.78
C GLU A 298 2.93 12.60 -8.23
N ALA A 299 4.17 12.69 -8.68
CA ALA A 299 5.24 11.79 -8.27
C ALA A 299 6.49 12.50 -7.79
N LEU A 300 7.10 12.00 -6.71
CA LEU A 300 8.45 12.31 -6.29
C LEU A 300 9.27 11.02 -6.25
N ILE A 301 10.40 11.03 -6.95
CA ILE A 301 11.26 9.86 -7.16
C ILE A 301 12.64 10.15 -6.60
N VAL A 302 13.17 9.22 -5.81
CA VAL A 302 14.55 9.27 -5.32
C VAL A 302 15.32 8.09 -5.89
N THR A 303 16.47 8.34 -6.47
CA THR A 303 17.36 7.30 -6.99
C THR A 303 18.40 6.86 -5.96
N ALA A 304 19.02 5.71 -6.19
CA ALA A 304 20.06 5.16 -5.32
C ALA A 304 21.30 6.07 -5.20
N ASP A 305 21.56 6.89 -6.21
CA ASP A 305 22.61 7.95 -6.22
C ASP A 305 22.11 9.31 -5.68
N ASN A 306 20.96 9.30 -4.99
CA ASN A 306 20.34 10.44 -4.31
C ASN A 306 19.91 11.60 -5.24
N ARG A 307 19.64 11.34 -6.51
CA ARG A 307 18.99 12.31 -7.38
C ARG A 307 17.49 12.31 -7.14
N VAL A 308 16.90 13.49 -7.15
CA VAL A 308 15.48 13.69 -6.97
C VAL A 308 14.85 14.11 -8.29
N TYR A 309 13.77 13.45 -8.66
CA TYR A 309 12.92 13.79 -9.81
C TYR A 309 11.51 13.97 -9.30
N TYR A 310 10.77 14.92 -9.85
CA TYR A 310 9.40 15.20 -9.44
C TYR A 310 8.58 15.68 -10.63
N SER A 311 7.28 15.46 -10.57
CA SER A 311 6.31 15.92 -11.57
C SER A 311 6.00 17.41 -11.42
N SER A 312 5.41 17.99 -12.46
CA SER A 312 5.24 19.43 -12.60
C SER A 312 4.36 20.08 -11.52
N GLY A 313 3.48 19.30 -10.86
CA GLY A 313 2.65 19.80 -9.77
C GLY A 313 3.36 19.89 -8.41
N ILE A 314 4.59 19.39 -8.28
CA ILE A 314 5.38 19.50 -7.05
C ILE A 314 6.32 20.71 -7.14
N SER A 315 6.18 21.68 -6.22
CA SER A 315 7.06 22.82 -6.15
C SER A 315 8.46 22.44 -5.63
N PRO A 316 9.55 22.89 -6.32
CA PRO A 316 10.92 22.64 -5.85
C PRO A 316 11.23 23.19 -4.45
N GLU A 317 10.51 24.22 -4.01
CA GLU A 317 10.68 24.85 -2.68
C GLU A 317 10.30 23.92 -1.52
N LEU A 318 9.60 22.81 -1.81
CA LEU A 318 9.21 21.79 -0.83
C LEU A 318 10.32 20.77 -0.57
N LEU A 319 11.40 20.80 -1.37
CA LEU A 319 12.55 19.92 -1.20
C LEU A 319 13.49 20.49 -0.13
N ALA A 320 13.92 19.67 0.82
CA ALA A 320 14.78 20.05 1.94
C ALA A 320 16.28 20.07 1.56
#